data_6a92175bf3aa969d7778e8c2aaa1b813
#
_entry.id   6a92175bf3aa969d7778e8c2aaa1b813
#
_cell.length_a   1.000
_cell.length_b   1.000
_cell.length_c   1.000
_cell.angle_alpha   90.00
_cell.angle_beta   90.00
_cell.angle_gamma   90.00
#
_symmetry.space_group_name_H-M   'P 1'
#
loop_
_entity.id
_entity.type
_entity.pdbx_description
1 polymer ?
#
loop_
_entity_poly.entity_id
_entity_poly.type
_entity_poly.pdbx_seq_one_letter_code
_entity_poly.pdbx_strand_id
1 'polypeptide(L)'
;MGIHLFWDSRVPIGLSKPVSEELSAVLETPISRIDNGIFPLEGFDAVRNQCDAVKMLTKLDIFRTRRPDLFKPEDMDAQFFDRFSHIHEKVLLVTPVDLFEPLADFVFGLAYPKLGTAVVSPYRLSNEYYGRHPDDSDLIDRIVKEGAHEIGHLYGLKHCSNESCIMYCPRNLYDLDRKKKYFCGKCRLQLSSRTELPSAYE
;
A
#
# COMPACT_ATOMS: atom_id res chain seq x y z
N MET A 1 -13.76 0.27 -11.52
CA MET A 1 -12.85 -0.50 -10.63
C MET A 1 -12.41 0.43 -9.53
N GLY A 2 -12.67 0.09 -8.27
CA GLY A 2 -12.28 0.91 -7.12
C GLY A 2 -10.95 0.47 -6.52
N ILE A 3 -10.34 1.37 -5.77
CA ILE A 3 -9.20 1.11 -4.91
C ILE A 3 -9.63 1.48 -3.51
N HIS A 4 -9.37 0.58 -2.57
CA HIS A 4 -9.61 0.84 -1.15
C HIS A 4 -8.29 1.11 -0.44
N LEU A 5 -8.23 2.23 0.28
CA LEU A 5 -7.14 2.56 1.18
C LEU A 5 -7.53 2.14 2.59
N PHE A 6 -6.93 1.05 3.09
CA PHE A 6 -7.03 0.69 4.48
C PHE A 6 -5.97 1.44 5.28
N TRP A 7 -6.44 2.26 6.23
CA TRP A 7 -5.58 3.06 7.09
C TRP A 7 -5.54 2.45 8.50
N ASP A 8 -4.40 1.87 8.86
CA ASP A 8 -4.21 1.35 10.22
C ASP A 8 -4.27 2.50 11.23
N SER A 9 -5.13 2.40 12.24
CA SER A 9 -5.38 3.47 13.22
C SER A 9 -4.16 3.82 14.09
N ARG A 10 -3.11 3.02 14.05
CA ARG A 10 -1.82 3.34 14.69
C ARG A 10 -0.99 4.34 13.88
N VAL A 11 -1.31 4.56 12.60
CA VAL A 11 -0.77 5.66 11.80
C VAL A 11 -1.58 6.92 12.07
N PRO A 12 -0.98 8.10 12.24
CA PRO A 12 -1.73 9.34 12.51
C PRO A 12 -2.88 9.55 11.52
N ILE A 13 -4.11 9.59 12.03
CA ILE A 13 -5.31 9.64 11.19
C ILE A 13 -5.41 10.92 10.34
N GLY A 14 -4.80 12.02 10.80
CA GLY A 14 -4.75 13.28 10.07
C GLY A 14 -4.11 13.19 8.70
N LEU A 15 -3.26 12.17 8.47
CA LEU A 15 -2.58 11.95 7.19
C LEU A 15 -3.46 11.16 6.19
N SER A 16 -4.49 10.45 6.64
CA SER A 16 -5.25 9.53 5.79
C SER A 16 -6.01 10.25 4.68
N LYS A 17 -6.64 11.40 5.01
CA LYS A 17 -7.39 12.20 4.04
C LYS A 17 -6.48 12.78 2.96
N PRO A 18 -5.41 13.56 3.27
CA PRO A 18 -4.54 14.10 2.24
C PRO A 18 -3.88 13.01 1.39
N VAL A 19 -3.45 11.90 1.98
CA VAL A 19 -2.89 10.77 1.21
C VAL A 19 -3.93 10.21 0.23
N SER A 20 -5.18 9.99 0.64
CA SER A 20 -6.20 9.44 -0.25
C SER A 20 -6.57 10.39 -1.38
N GLU A 21 -6.63 11.70 -1.11
CA GLU A 21 -6.92 12.74 -2.11
C GLU A 21 -5.80 12.83 -3.15
N GLU A 22 -4.55 12.86 -2.70
CA GLU A 22 -3.40 12.89 -3.61
C GLU A 22 -3.23 11.59 -4.40
N LEU A 23 -3.42 10.43 -3.79
CA LEU A 23 -3.42 9.15 -4.51
C LEU A 23 -4.51 9.13 -5.58
N SER A 24 -5.72 9.60 -5.25
CA SER A 24 -6.81 9.70 -6.22
C SER A 24 -6.46 10.60 -7.41
N ALA A 25 -5.81 11.73 -7.14
CA ALA A 25 -5.36 12.65 -8.19
C ALA A 25 -4.26 12.04 -9.08
N VAL A 26 -3.27 11.37 -8.48
CA VAL A 26 -2.16 10.74 -9.21
C VAL A 26 -2.62 9.57 -10.08
N LEU A 27 -3.56 8.77 -9.58
CA LEU A 27 -4.09 7.58 -10.26
C LEU A 27 -5.26 7.89 -11.18
N GLU A 28 -5.82 9.11 -11.10
CA GLU A 28 -7.05 9.52 -11.81
C GLU A 28 -8.22 8.56 -11.55
N THR A 29 -8.27 8.02 -10.32
CA THR A 29 -9.23 7.00 -9.91
C THR A 29 -9.70 7.30 -8.48
N PRO A 30 -11.01 7.27 -8.20
CA PRO A 30 -11.51 7.46 -6.85
C PRO A 30 -10.95 6.42 -5.89
N ILE A 31 -10.60 6.86 -4.67
CA ILE A 31 -10.12 6.00 -3.60
C ILE A 31 -11.10 6.06 -2.44
N SER A 32 -11.63 4.90 -2.07
CA SER A 32 -12.42 4.74 -0.85
C SER A 32 -11.52 4.50 0.34
N ARG A 33 -11.75 5.22 1.46
CA ARG A 33 -10.97 5.04 2.69
C ARG A 33 -11.70 4.12 3.66
N ILE A 34 -10.92 3.29 4.34
CA ILE A 34 -11.33 2.46 5.47
C ILE A 34 -10.42 2.84 6.62
N ASP A 35 -10.91 3.75 7.47
CA ASP A 35 -10.19 4.24 8.64
C ASP A 35 -10.66 3.50 9.92
N ASN A 36 -9.92 3.65 11.01
CA ASN A 36 -10.29 3.19 12.37
C ASN A 36 -10.23 1.67 12.59
N GLY A 37 -9.34 0.97 11.91
CA GLY A 37 -9.02 -0.42 12.21
C GLY A 37 -7.54 -0.62 12.52
N ILE A 38 -7.24 -1.57 13.40
CA ILE A 38 -5.86 -2.04 13.64
C ILE A 38 -5.65 -3.29 12.81
N PHE A 39 -4.68 -3.25 11.89
CA PHE A 39 -4.33 -4.46 11.15
C PHE A 39 -3.45 -5.37 12.02
N PRO A 40 -3.79 -6.66 12.16
CA PRO A 40 -3.00 -7.60 12.95
C PRO A 40 -1.57 -7.72 12.43
N LEU A 41 -0.61 -7.81 13.34
CA LEU A 41 0.78 -8.09 12.99
C LEU A 41 0.88 -9.54 12.52
N GLU A 42 1.17 -9.72 11.24
CA GLU A 42 1.36 -11.04 10.67
C GLU A 42 2.80 -11.23 10.24
N GLY A 43 3.40 -12.39 10.59
CA GLY A 43 4.77 -12.68 10.23
C GLY A 43 5.80 -11.79 10.91
N PHE A 44 5.54 -11.37 12.17
CA PHE A 44 6.49 -10.60 12.95
C PHE A 44 7.75 -11.42 13.23
N ASP A 45 8.90 -10.88 12.89
CA ASP A 45 10.23 -11.40 13.19
C ASP A 45 10.85 -10.57 14.31
N ALA A 46 10.96 -11.18 15.51
CA ALA A 46 11.46 -10.50 16.70
C ALA A 46 12.97 -10.16 16.62
N VAL A 47 13.74 -10.88 15.80
CA VAL A 47 15.17 -10.61 15.62
C VAL A 47 15.37 -9.37 14.73
N ARG A 48 14.56 -9.24 13.68
CA ARG A 48 14.55 -8.09 12.79
C ARG A 48 13.77 -6.90 13.36
N ASN A 49 12.84 -7.15 14.28
CA ASN A 49 11.80 -6.20 14.70
C ASN A 49 10.99 -5.68 13.50
N GLN A 50 10.67 -6.56 12.56
CA GLN A 50 9.99 -6.27 11.30
C GLN A 50 8.86 -7.28 11.05
N CYS A 51 7.91 -6.93 10.17
CA CYS A 51 6.88 -7.84 9.70
C CYS A 51 7.15 -8.28 8.26
N ASP A 52 6.89 -9.57 7.98
CA ASP A 52 6.93 -10.13 6.64
C ASP A 52 5.78 -9.57 5.79
N ALA A 53 6.11 -8.75 4.82
CA ALA A 53 5.13 -8.07 3.97
C ALA A 53 4.29 -9.07 3.15
N VAL A 54 4.85 -10.20 2.73
CA VAL A 54 4.11 -11.24 1.97
C VAL A 54 3.05 -11.89 2.86
N LYS A 55 3.36 -12.19 4.12
CA LYS A 55 2.40 -12.75 5.07
C LYS A 55 1.31 -11.74 5.40
N MET A 56 1.65 -10.47 5.58
CA MET A 56 0.66 -9.41 5.78
C MET A 56 -0.31 -9.27 4.59
N LEU A 57 0.21 -9.30 3.35
CA LEU A 57 -0.63 -9.23 2.14
C LEU A 57 -1.54 -10.44 1.99
N THR A 58 -1.05 -11.62 2.33
CA THR A 58 -1.83 -12.86 2.34
C THR A 58 -2.96 -12.77 3.39
N LYS A 59 -2.66 -12.26 4.59
CA LYS A 59 -3.68 -12.05 5.63
C LYS A 59 -4.72 -11.02 5.20
N LEU A 60 -4.28 -9.94 4.56
CA LEU A 60 -5.17 -8.90 4.01
C LEU A 60 -6.14 -9.48 2.97
N ASP A 61 -5.68 -10.39 2.10
CA ASP A 61 -6.53 -11.09 1.12
C ASP A 61 -7.52 -12.03 1.80
N ILE A 62 -7.11 -12.79 2.81
CA ILE A 62 -8.00 -13.64 3.59
C ILE A 62 -9.15 -12.82 4.20
N PHE A 63 -8.85 -11.66 4.75
CA PHE A 63 -9.88 -10.76 5.28
C PHE A 63 -10.83 -10.26 4.22
N ARG A 64 -10.29 -9.80 3.09
CA ARG A 64 -11.05 -9.26 1.96
C ARG A 64 -11.97 -10.30 1.33
N THR A 65 -11.54 -11.55 1.22
CA THR A 65 -12.25 -12.61 0.49
C THR A 65 -13.18 -13.47 1.36
N ARG A 66 -13.38 -13.10 2.62
CA ARG A 66 -14.22 -13.87 3.57
C ARG A 66 -13.88 -15.37 3.61
N ARG A 67 -12.62 -15.70 3.79
CA ARG A 67 -12.22 -17.09 4.02
C ARG A 67 -12.30 -17.45 5.52
N PRO A 68 -13.51 -17.70 6.07
CA PRO A 68 -13.72 -17.96 7.50
C PRO A 68 -13.06 -19.25 7.95
N ASP A 69 -12.81 -20.18 7.04
CA ASP A 69 -12.07 -21.41 7.24
C ASP A 69 -10.59 -21.19 7.64
N LEU A 70 -10.04 -20.03 7.27
CA LEU A 70 -8.65 -19.64 7.56
C LEU A 70 -8.52 -18.57 8.64
N PHE A 71 -9.66 -18.16 9.23
CA PHE A 71 -9.73 -17.03 10.15
C PHE A 71 -10.31 -17.43 11.52
N LYS A 72 -9.65 -17.00 12.63
CA LYS A 72 -10.20 -17.08 13.99
C LYS A 72 -10.81 -15.73 14.35
N PRO A 73 -12.12 -15.64 14.63
CA PRO A 73 -12.81 -14.38 14.97
C PRO A 73 -12.25 -13.65 16.19
N GLU A 74 -11.51 -14.37 17.03
CA GLU A 74 -10.94 -13.89 18.30
C GLU A 74 -9.86 -12.81 18.09
N ASP A 75 -9.33 -12.70 16.88
CA ASP A 75 -8.20 -11.81 16.57
C ASP A 75 -8.63 -10.43 16.04
N MET A 76 -9.94 -10.16 15.90
CA MET A 76 -10.41 -8.92 15.27
C MET A 76 -11.81 -8.47 15.71
N ASP A 77 -12.01 -7.14 15.75
CA ASP A 77 -13.31 -6.53 15.97
C ASP A 77 -14.30 -6.95 14.86
N ALA A 78 -15.47 -7.49 15.26
CA ALA A 78 -16.50 -7.98 14.35
C ALA A 78 -17.02 -6.87 13.39
N GLN A 79 -17.07 -5.61 13.85
CA GLN A 79 -17.49 -4.47 13.01
C GLN A 79 -16.45 -4.15 11.92
N PHE A 80 -15.17 -4.37 12.23
CA PHE A 80 -14.08 -4.21 11.27
C PHE A 80 -14.16 -5.29 10.18
N PHE A 81 -14.35 -6.54 10.58
CA PHE A 81 -14.47 -7.67 9.66
C PHE A 81 -15.65 -7.48 8.69
N ASP A 82 -16.80 -7.00 9.16
CA ASP A 82 -17.98 -6.80 8.32
C ASP A 82 -17.77 -5.71 7.25
N ARG A 83 -17.06 -4.63 7.60
CA ARG A 83 -16.70 -3.58 6.62
C ARG A 83 -15.74 -4.08 5.54
N PHE A 84 -14.85 -4.99 5.89
CA PHE A 84 -13.78 -5.47 5.00
C PHE A 84 -14.24 -6.61 4.08
N SER A 85 -15.18 -7.40 4.52
CA SER A 85 -15.57 -8.67 3.89
C SER A 85 -16.33 -8.55 2.57
N HIS A 86 -16.59 -7.35 2.06
CA HIS A 86 -17.28 -7.10 0.80
C HIS A 86 -16.39 -6.43 -0.26
N ILE A 87 -15.09 -6.31 0.00
CA ILE A 87 -14.19 -5.61 -0.92
C ILE A 87 -13.64 -6.60 -1.94
N HIS A 88 -14.23 -6.63 -3.12
CA HIS A 88 -13.74 -7.41 -4.27
C HIS A 88 -12.68 -6.64 -5.10
N GLU A 89 -12.38 -5.41 -4.73
CA GLU A 89 -11.50 -4.49 -5.43
C GLU A 89 -10.06 -4.52 -4.88
N LYS A 90 -9.17 -3.75 -5.47
CA LYS A 90 -7.77 -3.65 -5.02
C LYS A 90 -7.68 -2.92 -3.68
N VAL A 91 -6.80 -3.37 -2.80
CA VAL A 91 -6.61 -2.78 -1.47
C VAL A 91 -5.15 -2.39 -1.28
N LEU A 92 -4.93 -1.15 -0.84
CA LEU A 92 -3.67 -0.67 -0.29
C LEU A 92 -3.80 -0.52 1.22
N LEU A 93 -2.98 -1.26 1.97
CA LEU A 93 -2.83 -1.11 3.41
C LEU A 93 -1.73 -0.09 3.71
N VAL A 94 -2.01 0.89 4.57
CA VAL A 94 -0.98 1.74 5.21
C VAL A 94 -0.85 1.32 6.67
N THR A 95 0.35 0.86 7.07
CA THR A 95 0.62 0.29 8.39
C THR A 95 1.90 0.86 9.00
N PRO A 96 1.98 1.09 10.33
CA PRO A 96 3.16 1.73 10.94
C PRO A 96 4.33 0.78 11.16
N VAL A 97 4.21 -0.50 10.84
CA VAL A 97 5.26 -1.49 11.14
C VAL A 97 6.37 -1.47 10.10
N ASP A 98 7.60 -1.71 10.51
CA ASP A 98 8.71 -1.91 9.59
C ASP A 98 8.52 -3.21 8.79
N LEU A 99 8.75 -3.15 7.49
CA LEU A 99 8.46 -4.25 6.57
C LEU A 99 9.74 -4.84 5.97
N PHE A 100 9.73 -6.16 5.78
CA PHE A 100 10.72 -6.85 4.98
C PHE A 100 10.05 -7.86 4.03
N GLU A 101 10.79 -8.29 3.03
CA GLU A 101 10.51 -9.49 2.24
C GLU A 101 11.69 -10.46 2.33
N PRO A 102 11.51 -11.78 2.05
CA PRO A 102 12.58 -12.77 2.23
C PRO A 102 13.88 -12.51 1.49
N LEU A 103 13.85 -11.71 0.42
CA LEU A 103 15.01 -11.39 -0.42
C LEU A 103 15.57 -9.98 -0.21
N ALA A 104 14.99 -9.19 0.73
CA ALA A 104 15.41 -7.83 1.02
C ALA A 104 15.49 -7.58 2.54
N ASP A 105 16.41 -6.71 2.95
CA ASP A 105 16.55 -6.31 4.36
C ASP A 105 15.34 -5.48 4.83
N PHE A 106 14.76 -4.72 3.93
CA PHE A 106 13.51 -3.98 4.15
C PHE A 106 12.83 -3.66 2.82
N VAL A 107 11.56 -3.28 2.90
CA VAL A 107 10.79 -2.68 1.81
C VAL A 107 10.00 -1.49 2.33
N PHE A 108 9.86 -0.43 1.52
CA PHE A 108 8.94 0.68 1.81
C PHE A 108 7.49 0.28 1.60
N GLY A 109 7.26 -0.55 0.58
CA GLY A 109 6.00 -1.14 0.22
C GLY A 109 6.19 -2.46 -0.52
N LEU A 110 5.11 -3.16 -0.74
CA LEU A 110 5.06 -4.39 -1.53
C LEU A 110 3.66 -4.57 -2.12
N ALA A 111 3.58 -4.99 -3.38
CA ALA A 111 2.33 -5.39 -4.01
C ALA A 111 2.31 -6.89 -4.31
N TYR A 112 1.14 -7.50 -4.16
CA TYR A 112 0.88 -8.86 -4.59
C TYR A 112 -0.27 -8.88 -5.62
N PRO A 113 0.04 -8.69 -6.91
CA PRO A 113 -0.98 -8.51 -7.95
C PRO A 113 -1.99 -9.65 -8.04
N LYS A 114 -1.56 -10.91 -7.80
CA LYS A 114 -2.45 -12.08 -7.83
C LYS A 114 -3.54 -12.02 -6.75
N LEU A 115 -3.26 -11.39 -5.63
CA LEU A 115 -4.20 -11.21 -4.53
C LEU A 115 -4.94 -9.87 -4.60
N GLY A 116 -4.51 -8.93 -5.45
CA GLY A 116 -5.07 -7.59 -5.50
C GLY A 116 -4.77 -6.75 -4.26
N THR A 117 -3.74 -7.10 -3.49
CA THR A 117 -3.36 -6.45 -2.23
C THR A 117 -1.98 -5.82 -2.31
N ALA A 118 -1.83 -4.66 -1.68
CA ALA A 118 -0.57 -3.95 -1.51
C ALA A 118 -0.44 -3.38 -0.10
N VAL A 119 0.78 -3.13 0.34
CA VAL A 119 1.09 -2.52 1.63
C VAL A 119 2.15 -1.44 1.46
N VAL A 120 2.04 -0.37 2.24
CA VAL A 120 3.06 0.67 2.39
C VAL A 120 3.27 0.95 3.87
N SER A 121 4.53 1.14 4.28
CA SER A 121 4.88 1.48 5.64
C SER A 121 5.44 2.90 5.74
N PRO A 122 4.83 3.80 6.53
CA PRO A 122 5.41 5.08 6.92
C PRO A 122 6.71 4.94 7.73
N TYR A 123 6.99 3.80 8.33
CA TYR A 123 8.09 3.62 9.29
C TYR A 123 9.43 4.14 8.77
N ARG A 124 9.89 3.62 7.61
CA ARG A 124 11.14 4.07 6.97
C ARG A 124 10.95 5.23 5.99
N LEU A 125 9.72 5.72 5.81
CA LEU A 125 9.42 6.92 5.02
C LEU A 125 9.48 8.18 5.87
N SER A 126 9.37 8.05 7.20
CA SER A 126 9.37 9.18 8.11
C SER A 126 10.76 9.79 8.28
N ASN A 127 10.80 11.09 8.54
CA ASN A 127 12.03 11.82 8.85
C ASN A 127 12.64 11.36 10.17
N GLU A 128 11.80 11.00 11.15
CA GLU A 128 12.21 10.56 12.49
C GLU A 128 13.03 9.27 12.46
N TYR A 129 12.75 8.35 11.55
CA TYR A 129 13.56 7.15 11.38
C TYR A 129 15.03 7.46 11.10
N TYR A 130 15.31 8.61 10.47
CA TYR A 130 16.65 9.07 10.12
C TYR A 130 17.18 10.15 11.10
N GLY A 131 16.52 10.34 12.25
CA GLY A 131 16.91 11.34 13.25
C GLY A 131 16.68 12.79 12.80
N ARG A 132 15.78 13.02 11.83
CA ARG A 132 15.41 14.35 11.33
C ARG A 132 14.13 14.83 12.02
N HIS A 133 13.87 16.15 11.96
CA HIS A 133 12.61 16.71 12.45
C HIS A 133 11.41 16.12 11.68
N PRO A 134 10.30 15.82 12.39
CA PRO A 134 9.05 15.40 11.74
C PRO A 134 8.60 16.41 10.69
N ASP A 135 8.10 15.89 9.55
CA ASP A 135 7.48 16.69 8.50
C ASP A 135 6.38 15.87 7.83
N ASP A 136 5.14 16.26 8.11
CA ASP A 136 3.96 15.57 7.57
C ASP A 136 3.85 15.73 6.05
N SER A 137 4.34 16.84 5.48
CA SER A 137 4.32 17.07 4.02
C SER A 137 5.26 16.11 3.30
N ASP A 138 6.48 15.93 3.82
CA ASP A 138 7.44 14.95 3.31
C ASP A 138 6.85 13.53 3.42
N LEU A 139 6.24 13.21 4.57
CA LEU A 139 5.70 11.89 4.82
C LEU A 139 4.51 11.57 3.90
N ILE A 140 3.59 12.51 3.71
CA ILE A 140 2.47 12.40 2.77
C ILE A 140 3.00 12.18 1.36
N ASP A 141 3.94 13.01 0.89
CA ASP A 141 4.55 12.92 -0.44
C ASP A 141 5.13 11.52 -0.70
N ARG A 142 5.87 10.98 0.27
CA ARG A 142 6.51 9.66 0.20
C ARG A 142 5.50 8.52 0.23
N ILE A 143 4.49 8.58 1.10
CA ILE A 143 3.41 7.57 1.14
C ILE A 143 2.64 7.56 -0.17
N VAL A 144 2.36 8.73 -0.75
CA VAL A 144 1.67 8.83 -2.05
C VAL A 144 2.52 8.26 -3.18
N LYS A 145 3.81 8.58 -3.23
CA LYS A 145 4.73 8.05 -4.26
C LYS A 145 4.84 6.52 -4.19
N GLU A 146 5.01 5.99 -2.99
CA GLU A 146 5.14 4.54 -2.80
C GLU A 146 3.80 3.85 -2.97
N GLY A 147 2.72 4.38 -2.40
CA GLY A 147 1.36 3.85 -2.57
C GLY A 147 0.93 3.77 -4.03
N ALA A 148 1.17 4.82 -4.82
CA ALA A 148 0.89 4.82 -6.25
C ALA A 148 1.80 3.84 -7.03
N HIS A 149 3.06 3.63 -6.59
CA HIS A 149 3.96 2.62 -7.13
C HIS A 149 3.39 1.22 -6.93
N GLU A 150 3.00 0.88 -5.71
CA GLU A 150 2.43 -0.43 -5.38
C GLU A 150 1.09 -0.68 -6.08
N ILE A 151 0.23 0.34 -6.14
CA ILE A 151 -1.02 0.27 -6.91
C ILE A 151 -0.71 0.06 -8.41
N GLY A 152 0.30 0.72 -8.95
CA GLY A 152 0.78 0.47 -10.32
C GLY A 152 1.12 -0.99 -10.56
N HIS A 153 1.79 -1.66 -9.60
CA HIS A 153 2.04 -3.10 -9.67
C HIS A 153 0.76 -3.93 -9.62
N LEU A 154 -0.26 -3.53 -8.84
CA LEU A 154 -1.57 -4.20 -8.84
C LEU A 154 -2.28 -4.13 -10.20
N TYR A 155 -1.98 -3.12 -11.01
CA TYR A 155 -2.42 -3.02 -12.40
C TYR A 155 -1.42 -3.65 -13.39
N GLY A 156 -0.40 -4.36 -12.88
CA GLY A 156 0.57 -5.11 -13.66
C GLY A 156 1.65 -4.26 -14.33
N LEU A 157 1.85 -3.02 -13.92
CA LEU A 157 3.00 -2.24 -14.35
C LEU A 157 4.28 -2.87 -13.76
N LYS A 158 5.35 -2.83 -14.54
CA LYS A 158 6.70 -3.21 -14.08
C LYS A 158 7.50 -1.97 -13.72
N HIS A 159 8.62 -2.16 -13.04
CA HIS A 159 9.56 -1.08 -12.77
C HIS A 159 9.94 -0.33 -14.05
N CYS A 160 10.14 0.97 -13.93
CA CYS A 160 10.48 1.89 -15.02
C CYS A 160 11.92 2.38 -14.87
N SER A 161 12.64 2.50 -15.96
CA SER A 161 14.00 3.05 -15.96
C SER A 161 14.04 4.59 -15.84
N ASN A 162 12.92 5.28 -16.01
CA ASN A 162 12.84 6.73 -15.81
C ASN A 162 12.81 7.08 -14.32
N GLU A 163 13.90 7.65 -13.82
CA GLU A 163 14.07 8.00 -12.40
C GLU A 163 13.02 9.00 -11.87
N SER A 164 12.39 9.78 -12.74
CA SER A 164 11.31 10.70 -12.35
C SER A 164 9.94 10.04 -12.30
N CYS A 165 9.78 8.82 -12.81
CA CYS A 165 8.50 8.12 -12.86
C CYS A 165 8.17 7.46 -11.51
N ILE A 166 6.89 7.46 -11.14
CA ILE A 166 6.42 6.71 -9.96
C ILE A 166 6.87 5.24 -10.00
N MET A 167 6.87 4.59 -11.16
CA MET A 167 7.28 3.19 -11.31
C MET A 167 8.80 2.96 -11.26
N TYR A 168 9.61 3.99 -11.04
CA TYR A 168 11.03 3.79 -10.74
C TYR A 168 11.18 3.11 -9.38
N CYS A 169 12.04 2.08 -9.29
CA CYS A 169 12.31 1.37 -8.05
C CYS A 169 13.37 2.11 -7.23
N PRO A 170 13.01 2.80 -6.12
CA PRO A 170 13.95 3.52 -5.30
C PRO A 170 14.76 2.54 -4.43
N ARG A 171 16.07 2.72 -4.32
CA ARG A 171 16.93 1.90 -3.46
C ARG A 171 17.05 2.43 -2.04
N ASN A 172 16.69 3.69 -1.84
CA ASN A 172 16.78 4.41 -0.57
C ASN A 172 15.83 5.62 -0.57
N LEU A 173 15.71 6.31 0.57
CA LEU A 173 14.83 7.46 0.72
C LEU A 173 15.20 8.62 -0.22
N TYR A 174 16.48 8.82 -0.51
CA TYR A 174 16.92 9.88 -1.42
C TYR A 174 16.44 9.64 -2.86
N ASP A 175 16.51 8.39 -3.33
CA ASP A 175 15.98 8.03 -4.64
C ASP A 175 14.44 8.25 -4.69
N LEU A 176 13.73 7.91 -3.62
CA LEU A 176 12.29 8.13 -3.48
C LEU A 176 11.94 9.62 -3.50
N ASP A 177 12.68 10.45 -2.77
CA ASP A 177 12.44 11.90 -2.73
C ASP A 177 12.62 12.55 -4.10
N ARG A 178 13.53 12.05 -4.93
CA ARG A 178 13.76 12.53 -6.31
C ARG A 178 12.68 12.14 -7.31
N LYS A 179 11.95 11.05 -7.08
CA LYS A 179 10.79 10.67 -7.92
C LYS A 179 9.76 11.80 -7.92
N LYS A 180 9.03 11.89 -9.01
CA LYS A 180 7.87 12.80 -9.12
C LYS A 180 6.58 12.02 -8.89
N LYS A 181 5.51 12.70 -8.50
CA LYS A 181 4.16 12.11 -8.32
C LYS A 181 3.43 11.97 -9.66
N TYR A 182 4.04 11.31 -10.65
CA TYR A 182 3.39 11.04 -11.94
C TYR A 182 3.94 9.78 -12.61
N PHE A 183 3.10 9.14 -13.38
CA PHE A 183 3.51 8.09 -14.32
C PHE A 183 4.04 8.72 -15.59
N CYS A 184 5.22 8.32 -16.07
CA CYS A 184 5.70 8.77 -17.40
C CYS A 184 4.74 8.31 -18.49
N GLY A 185 4.83 8.92 -19.70
CA GLY A 185 3.90 8.64 -20.80
C GLY A 185 3.73 7.15 -21.10
N LYS A 186 4.82 6.37 -21.10
CA LYS A 186 4.78 4.91 -21.30
C LYS A 186 3.97 4.19 -20.20
N CYS A 187 4.23 4.50 -18.92
CA CYS A 187 3.53 3.88 -17.82
C CYS A 187 2.06 4.31 -17.75
N ARG A 188 1.76 5.59 -18.09
CA ARG A 188 0.40 6.10 -18.13
C ARG A 188 -0.44 5.37 -19.19
N LEU A 189 0.09 5.20 -20.40
CA LEU A 189 -0.59 4.45 -21.47
C LEU A 189 -0.86 3.00 -21.06
N GLN A 190 0.10 2.35 -20.41
CA GLN A 190 -0.10 0.99 -19.93
C GLN A 190 -1.14 0.92 -18.80
N LEU A 191 -1.19 1.91 -17.90
CA LEU A 191 -2.17 1.98 -16.82
C LEU A 191 -3.58 2.15 -17.40
N SER A 192 -3.80 3.13 -18.29
CA SER A 192 -5.09 3.41 -18.91
C SER A 192 -5.66 2.20 -19.65
N SER A 193 -4.82 1.51 -20.46
CA SER A 193 -5.25 0.31 -21.18
C SER A 193 -5.69 -0.86 -20.28
N ARG A 194 -5.31 -0.86 -19.01
CA ARG A 194 -5.64 -1.92 -18.05
C ARG A 194 -6.78 -1.55 -17.10
N THR A 195 -7.04 -0.26 -16.92
CA THR A 195 -8.19 0.23 -16.15
C THR A 195 -9.50 0.18 -16.95
N GLU A 196 -9.41 0.19 -18.28
CA GLU A 196 -10.55 0.13 -19.21
C GLU A 196 -11.02 -1.30 -19.54
N LEU A 197 -10.24 -2.35 -19.20
CA LEU A 197 -10.65 -3.72 -19.44
C LEU A 197 -11.68 -4.16 -18.39
N PRO A 198 -12.90 -4.62 -18.80
CA PRO A 198 -13.84 -5.26 -17.89
C PRO A 198 -13.19 -6.50 -17.26
N SER A 199 -13.52 -6.79 -16.01
CA SER A 199 -13.05 -8.00 -15.33
C SER A 199 -13.50 -9.22 -16.14
N ALA A 200 -12.54 -9.94 -16.74
CA ALA A 200 -12.80 -11.19 -17.45
C ALA A 200 -13.02 -12.34 -16.48
N TYR A 201 -13.98 -12.19 -15.56
CA TYR A 201 -14.52 -13.27 -14.72
C TYR A 201 -16.00 -12.93 -14.45
N GLU A 202 -16.87 -13.31 -15.38
CA GLU A 202 -18.21 -13.78 -15.09
C GLU A 202 -18.20 -15.30 -14.94
#